data_8273aa761d74efe5dba5a11df417f78b
#
_entry.id   8273aa761d74efe5dba5a11df417f78b
#
_cell.length_a   1.000
_cell.length_b   1.000
_cell.length_c   1.000
_cell.angle_alpha   90.00
_cell.angle_beta   90.00
_cell.angle_gamma   90.00
#
_symmetry.space_group_name_H-M   'P 1'
#
loop_
_entity.id
_entity.type
_entity.pdbx_description
1 polymer ?
#
loop_
_entity_poly.entity_id
_entity_poly.type
_entity_poly.pdbx_seq_one_letter_code
_entity_poly.pdbx_strand_id
1 'polypeptide(L)'
;MAKQLLVTGSSGLIGSEVVTHFAQAGWTVHGVDNNMRADFFGPGGDTCWNTRRLKEQFPSFQHHELDIRDRAGVLALLKEVRPDALVHTAAQPSHDLAASRPFDDFDVNAVGTLNFLEATRQACPESPFVHMSTNKVYGDAPNEIALEEWAQRCDYSDPAYRDGIRETFRIDQTKHSLFGASKVAVDVMVQEYGRYFGMPTYALRTNSVAAEVWMRTLLRSKKSASAPRLLLVNAHE
;
A
#
# COMPACT_ATOMS: atom_id res chain seq x y z
N MET A 1 -3.14 -18.91 -19.86
CA MET A 1 -1.90 -18.56 -19.11
C MET A 1 -2.30 -18.17 -17.69
N ALA A 2 -1.44 -18.45 -16.70
CA ALA A 2 -1.67 -17.98 -15.33
C ALA A 2 -1.64 -16.44 -15.32
N LYS A 3 -2.50 -15.83 -14.47
CA LYS A 3 -2.49 -14.38 -14.26
C LYS A 3 -1.19 -13.96 -13.56
N GLN A 4 -0.72 -12.76 -13.86
CA GLN A 4 0.49 -12.21 -13.29
C GLN A 4 0.16 -11.09 -12.30
N LEU A 5 0.74 -11.15 -11.11
CA LEU A 5 0.65 -10.11 -10.08
C LEU A 5 2.03 -9.52 -9.84
N LEU A 6 2.12 -8.21 -9.71
CA LEU A 6 3.31 -7.55 -9.21
C LEU A 6 3.05 -7.02 -7.79
N VAL A 7 3.96 -7.32 -6.85
CA VAL A 7 3.89 -6.89 -5.45
C VAL A 7 5.17 -6.16 -5.08
N THR A 8 5.09 -4.90 -4.69
CA THR A 8 6.24 -4.18 -4.14
C THR A 8 6.28 -4.30 -2.62
N GLY A 9 7.47 -4.29 -2.01
CA GLY A 9 7.63 -4.60 -0.60
C GLY A 9 7.27 -6.05 -0.28
N SER A 10 7.54 -6.94 -1.24
CA SER A 10 7.07 -8.33 -1.24
C SER A 10 7.59 -9.18 -0.09
N SER A 11 8.70 -8.78 0.53
CA SER A 11 9.30 -9.48 1.67
C SER A 11 8.89 -8.89 3.02
N GLY A 12 8.17 -7.76 3.02
CA GLY A 12 7.60 -7.15 4.21
C GLY A 12 6.37 -7.91 4.73
N LEU A 13 5.83 -7.45 5.88
CA LEU A 13 4.69 -8.07 6.55
C LEU A 13 3.46 -8.19 5.63
N ILE A 14 3.01 -7.08 5.05
CA ILE A 14 1.82 -7.07 4.19
C ILE A 14 2.14 -7.73 2.84
N GLY A 15 3.26 -7.34 2.22
CA GLY A 15 3.62 -7.84 0.89
C GLY A 15 3.76 -9.35 0.83
N SER A 16 4.32 -9.98 1.86
CA SER A 16 4.49 -11.44 1.90
C SER A 16 3.17 -12.19 2.03
N GLU A 17 2.18 -11.63 2.73
CA GLU A 17 0.83 -12.21 2.78
C GLU A 17 0.12 -12.08 1.44
N VAL A 18 0.30 -10.95 0.74
CA VAL A 18 -0.18 -10.79 -0.64
C VAL A 18 0.43 -11.84 -1.56
N VAL A 19 1.76 -12.01 -1.52
CA VAL A 19 2.46 -13.05 -2.31
C VAL A 19 1.89 -14.43 -2.01
N THR A 20 1.78 -14.78 -0.72
CA THR A 20 1.28 -16.08 -0.27
C THR A 20 -0.14 -16.34 -0.79
N HIS A 21 -1.03 -15.37 -0.63
CA HIS A 21 -2.43 -15.51 -1.04
C HIS A 21 -2.58 -15.75 -2.56
N PHE A 22 -1.91 -14.92 -3.37
CA PHE A 22 -2.04 -15.03 -4.82
C PHE A 22 -1.28 -16.22 -5.41
N ALA A 23 -0.13 -16.59 -4.86
CA ALA A 23 0.59 -17.79 -5.28
C ALA A 23 -0.23 -19.06 -4.99
N GLN A 24 -0.89 -19.15 -3.82
CA GLN A 24 -1.84 -20.23 -3.50
C GLN A 24 -3.06 -20.24 -4.42
N ALA A 25 -3.49 -19.09 -4.92
CA ALA A 25 -4.57 -18.96 -5.89
C ALA A 25 -4.14 -19.28 -7.35
N GLY A 26 -2.89 -19.71 -7.56
CA GLY A 26 -2.36 -20.13 -8.85
C GLY A 26 -1.89 -18.98 -9.76
N TRP A 27 -1.61 -17.80 -9.21
CA TRP A 27 -1.01 -16.69 -9.95
C TRP A 27 0.51 -16.84 -10.02
N THR A 28 1.11 -16.33 -11.08
CA THR A 28 2.54 -16.03 -11.08
C THR A 28 2.74 -14.68 -10.38
N VAL A 29 3.57 -14.66 -9.34
CA VAL A 29 3.77 -13.46 -8.51
C VAL A 29 5.18 -12.92 -8.69
N HIS A 30 5.29 -11.68 -9.15
CA HIS A 30 6.53 -10.92 -9.26
C HIS A 30 6.67 -10.02 -8.04
N GLY A 31 7.61 -10.33 -7.15
CA GLY A 31 7.87 -9.55 -5.95
C GLY A 31 9.05 -8.61 -6.13
N VAL A 32 8.86 -7.34 -5.84
CA VAL A 32 9.90 -6.30 -5.81
C VAL A 32 10.25 -5.96 -4.38
N ASP A 33 11.52 -6.15 -4.00
CA ASP A 33 12.04 -5.77 -2.68
C ASP A 33 13.57 -5.66 -2.77
N ASN A 34 14.18 -4.74 -2.03
CA ASN A 34 15.63 -4.55 -1.95
C ASN A 34 16.16 -4.60 -0.53
N ASN A 35 15.38 -5.14 0.40
CA ASN A 35 15.72 -5.23 1.82
C ASN A 35 16.11 -3.88 2.49
N MET A 36 15.64 -2.75 1.95
CA MET A 36 15.92 -1.43 2.50
C MET A 36 15.47 -1.28 3.97
N ARG A 37 14.57 -2.14 4.42
CA ARG A 37 14.19 -2.21 5.83
C ARG A 37 15.39 -2.47 6.75
N ALA A 38 16.37 -3.27 6.32
CA ALA A 38 17.60 -3.49 7.08
C ALA A 38 18.48 -2.24 7.15
N ASP A 39 18.51 -1.41 6.10
CA ASP A 39 19.19 -0.11 6.11
C ASP A 39 18.54 0.87 7.11
N PHE A 40 17.23 0.84 7.22
CA PHE A 40 16.48 1.71 8.13
C PHE A 40 16.52 1.26 9.58
N PHE A 41 16.46 -0.02 9.86
CA PHE A 41 16.23 -0.58 11.20
C PHE A 41 17.34 -1.52 11.67
N GLY A 42 18.45 -1.60 10.93
CA GLY A 42 19.55 -2.51 11.22
C GLY A 42 19.18 -3.99 11.05
N PRO A 43 19.97 -4.91 11.63
CA PRO A 43 19.79 -6.35 11.43
C PRO A 43 18.40 -6.89 11.80
N GLY A 44 17.70 -6.26 12.77
CA GLY A 44 16.33 -6.62 13.13
C GLY A 44 15.29 -6.28 12.05
N GLY A 45 15.66 -5.44 11.08
CA GLY A 45 14.84 -5.09 9.93
C GLY A 45 15.02 -6.02 8.72
N ASP A 46 16.00 -6.94 8.74
CA ASP A 46 16.31 -7.81 7.60
C ASP A 46 15.10 -8.69 7.21
N THR A 47 14.68 -8.57 5.95
CA THR A 47 13.58 -9.34 5.37
C THR A 47 14.05 -10.42 4.38
N CYS A 48 15.35 -10.59 4.16
CA CYS A 48 15.91 -11.60 3.24
C CYS A 48 15.50 -13.03 3.61
N TRP A 49 15.31 -13.32 4.90
CA TRP A 49 14.80 -14.62 5.35
C TRP A 49 13.42 -14.92 4.77
N ASN A 50 12.56 -13.90 4.68
CA ASN A 50 11.20 -14.03 4.17
C ASN A 50 11.19 -14.19 2.63
N THR A 51 12.11 -13.48 1.94
CA THR A 51 12.33 -13.71 0.49
C THR A 51 12.71 -15.16 0.21
N ARG A 52 13.64 -15.73 1.00
CA ARG A 52 14.03 -17.15 0.86
C ARG A 52 12.85 -18.07 1.10
N ARG A 53 12.09 -17.86 2.19
CA ARG A 53 10.88 -18.63 2.50
C ARG A 53 9.90 -18.64 1.35
N LEU A 54 9.61 -17.46 0.77
CA LEU A 54 8.66 -17.34 -0.35
C LEU A 54 9.15 -18.06 -1.60
N LYS A 55 10.44 -17.97 -1.94
CA LYS A 55 11.03 -18.69 -3.08
C LYS A 55 10.97 -20.21 -2.90
N GLU A 56 11.20 -20.70 -1.70
CA GLU A 56 11.15 -22.13 -1.38
C GLU A 56 9.72 -22.66 -1.38
N GLN A 57 8.78 -21.87 -0.87
CA GLN A 57 7.39 -22.29 -0.72
C GLN A 57 6.58 -22.20 -2.03
N PHE A 58 6.89 -21.23 -2.88
CA PHE A 58 6.11 -20.94 -4.09
C PHE A 58 6.98 -20.90 -5.35
N PRO A 59 7.02 -21.96 -6.15
CA PRO A 59 7.75 -21.97 -7.43
C PRO A 59 7.28 -20.92 -8.43
N SER A 60 6.03 -20.43 -8.28
CA SER A 60 5.47 -19.34 -9.10
C SER A 60 5.88 -17.94 -8.64
N PHE A 61 6.64 -17.82 -7.55
CA PHE A 61 7.15 -16.54 -7.06
C PHE A 61 8.49 -16.19 -7.69
N GLN A 62 8.56 -15.04 -8.32
CA GLN A 62 9.76 -14.48 -8.94
C GLN A 62 10.16 -13.20 -8.20
N HIS A 63 11.35 -13.19 -7.61
CA HIS A 63 11.85 -12.02 -6.89
C HIS A 63 12.70 -11.14 -7.80
N HIS A 64 12.44 -9.85 -7.77
CA HIS A 64 13.20 -8.80 -8.42
C HIS A 64 13.81 -7.90 -7.34
N GLU A 65 15.14 -7.92 -7.24
CA GLU A 65 15.86 -6.99 -6.38
C GLU A 65 15.95 -5.63 -7.08
N LEU A 66 15.08 -4.71 -6.66
CA LEU A 66 14.94 -3.41 -7.29
C LEU A 66 14.52 -2.36 -6.27
N ASP A 67 15.20 -1.21 -6.30
CA ASP A 67 14.80 -0.04 -5.55
C ASP A 67 13.62 0.66 -6.27
N ILE A 68 12.53 0.89 -5.55
CA ILE A 68 11.36 1.56 -6.11
C ILE A 68 11.63 3.00 -6.55
N ARG A 69 12.74 3.60 -6.10
CA ARG A 69 13.22 4.93 -6.52
C ARG A 69 13.92 4.90 -7.88
N ASP A 70 14.36 3.73 -8.36
CA ASP A 70 14.94 3.58 -9.70
C ASP A 70 13.84 3.62 -10.77
N ARG A 71 13.57 4.82 -11.27
CA ARG A 71 12.54 5.06 -12.28
C ARG A 71 12.74 4.25 -13.56
N ALA A 72 13.97 4.12 -14.02
CA ALA A 72 14.26 3.40 -15.26
C ALA A 72 14.07 1.90 -15.09
N GLY A 73 14.56 1.33 -13.99
CA GLY A 73 14.39 -0.07 -13.63
C GLY A 73 12.92 -0.44 -13.43
N VAL A 74 12.16 0.40 -12.73
CA VAL A 74 10.70 0.21 -12.54
C VAL A 74 9.97 0.18 -13.88
N LEU A 75 10.23 1.12 -14.78
CA LEU A 75 9.60 1.17 -16.09
C LEU A 75 9.97 -0.04 -16.97
N ALA A 76 11.24 -0.46 -16.91
CA ALA A 76 11.70 -1.66 -17.64
C ALA A 76 10.97 -2.91 -17.14
N LEU A 77 10.89 -3.10 -15.82
CA LEU A 77 10.20 -4.23 -15.19
C LEU A 77 8.72 -4.28 -15.57
N LEU A 78 8.01 -3.15 -15.52
CA LEU A 78 6.58 -3.11 -15.87
C LEU A 78 6.34 -3.43 -17.35
N LYS A 79 7.23 -2.98 -18.25
CA LYS A 79 7.16 -3.30 -19.68
C LYS A 79 7.41 -4.78 -19.95
N GLU A 80 8.30 -5.42 -19.20
CA GLU A 80 8.62 -6.85 -19.31
C GLU A 80 7.48 -7.71 -18.75
N VAL A 81 7.07 -7.47 -17.52
CA VAL A 81 6.10 -8.30 -16.78
C VAL A 81 4.67 -8.07 -17.27
N ARG A 82 4.27 -6.82 -17.52
CA ARG A 82 2.90 -6.44 -17.87
C ARG A 82 1.86 -7.13 -16.97
N PRO A 83 1.90 -6.90 -15.66
CA PRO A 83 1.08 -7.65 -14.71
C PRO A 83 -0.42 -7.40 -14.94
N ASP A 84 -1.25 -8.41 -14.66
CA ASP A 84 -2.72 -8.28 -14.65
C ASP A 84 -3.25 -7.46 -13.46
N ALA A 85 -2.45 -7.31 -12.41
CA ALA A 85 -2.72 -6.46 -11.25
C ALA A 85 -1.42 -6.09 -10.52
N LEU A 86 -1.45 -4.98 -9.78
CA LEU A 86 -0.32 -4.51 -8.99
C LEU A 86 -0.78 -4.18 -7.57
N VAL A 87 -0.03 -4.68 -6.57
CA VAL A 87 -0.23 -4.34 -5.15
C VAL A 87 1.03 -3.65 -4.62
N HIS A 88 0.91 -2.37 -4.30
CA HIS A 88 2.02 -1.54 -3.85
C HIS A 88 2.02 -1.43 -2.33
N THR A 89 2.93 -2.18 -1.69
CA THR A 89 3.08 -2.19 -0.23
C THR A 89 4.43 -1.65 0.25
N ALA A 90 5.37 -1.40 -0.67
CA ALA A 90 6.67 -0.84 -0.33
C ALA A 90 6.51 0.56 0.27
N ALA A 91 7.13 0.78 1.42
CA ALA A 91 7.06 2.05 2.13
C ALA A 91 8.18 2.16 3.17
N GLN A 92 8.58 3.38 3.50
CA GLN A 92 9.24 3.72 4.75
C GLN A 92 8.14 3.92 5.82
N PRO A 93 8.04 3.11 6.88
CA PRO A 93 6.89 3.11 7.78
C PRO A 93 7.08 3.90 9.09
N SER A 94 8.27 4.47 9.34
CA SER A 94 8.63 5.06 10.64
C SER A 94 8.46 6.57 10.66
N HIS A 95 7.75 7.09 11.67
CA HIS A 95 7.64 8.52 11.94
C HIS A 95 8.98 9.15 12.35
N ASP A 96 9.78 8.44 13.16
CA ASP A 96 11.08 8.95 13.65
C ASP A 96 12.10 9.03 12.49
N LEU A 97 12.09 8.04 11.61
CA LEU A 97 12.93 8.10 10.41
C LEU A 97 12.49 9.21 9.46
N ALA A 98 11.20 9.44 9.28
CA ALA A 98 10.72 10.56 8.47
C ALA A 98 11.22 11.91 9.00
N ALA A 99 11.32 12.07 10.32
CA ALA A 99 11.85 13.29 10.93
C ALA A 99 13.38 13.42 10.80
N SER A 100 14.11 12.32 10.92
CA SER A 100 15.59 12.32 10.85
C SER A 100 16.14 12.18 9.43
N ARG A 101 15.41 11.52 8.53
CA ARG A 101 15.77 11.26 7.12
C ARG A 101 14.61 11.66 6.17
N PRO A 102 14.21 12.94 6.10
CA PRO A 102 12.99 13.37 5.38
C PRO A 102 13.05 13.14 3.86
N PHE A 103 14.23 13.22 3.25
CA PHE A 103 14.38 12.91 1.82
C PHE A 103 14.14 11.42 1.56
N ASP A 104 14.70 10.53 2.37
CA ASP A 104 14.48 9.09 2.21
C ASP A 104 13.01 8.72 2.39
N ASP A 105 12.33 9.33 3.38
CA ASP A 105 10.89 9.12 3.59
C ASP A 105 10.08 9.53 2.35
N PHE A 106 10.32 10.73 1.85
CA PHE A 106 9.58 11.27 0.71
C PHE A 106 9.93 10.52 -0.59
N ASP A 107 11.19 10.22 -0.82
CA ASP A 107 11.65 9.51 -2.01
C ASP A 107 11.10 8.08 -2.05
N VAL A 108 11.10 7.36 -0.93
CA VAL A 108 10.52 6.01 -0.88
C VAL A 108 8.99 6.08 -0.98
N ASN A 109 8.34 6.88 -0.14
CA ASN A 109 6.88 6.87 -0.05
C ASN A 109 6.22 7.55 -1.25
N ALA A 110 6.67 8.75 -1.63
CA ALA A 110 6.03 9.54 -2.68
C ALA A 110 6.63 9.29 -4.07
N VAL A 111 7.95 9.47 -4.22
CA VAL A 111 8.59 9.31 -5.54
C VAL A 111 8.57 7.87 -6.00
N GLY A 112 8.83 6.90 -5.11
CA GLY A 112 8.77 5.47 -5.42
C GLY A 112 7.38 5.04 -5.89
N THR A 113 6.33 5.49 -5.22
CA THR A 113 4.95 5.19 -5.66
C THR A 113 4.61 5.86 -6.99
N LEU A 114 5.04 7.11 -7.20
CA LEU A 114 4.84 7.79 -8.47
C LEU A 114 5.52 7.05 -9.63
N ASN A 115 6.71 6.48 -9.41
CA ASN A 115 7.40 5.68 -10.42
C ASN A 115 6.56 4.47 -10.85
N PHE A 116 5.94 3.77 -9.90
CA PHE A 116 5.06 2.63 -10.21
C PHE A 116 3.74 3.05 -10.85
N LEU A 117 3.10 4.13 -10.40
CA LEU A 117 1.89 4.67 -11.02
C LEU A 117 2.14 5.02 -12.49
N GLU A 118 3.19 5.78 -12.76
CA GLU A 118 3.51 6.22 -14.11
C GLU A 118 3.97 5.05 -15.01
N ALA A 119 4.76 4.13 -14.49
CA ALA A 119 5.15 2.93 -15.22
C ALA A 119 3.94 2.04 -15.55
N THR A 120 2.98 1.89 -14.63
CA THR A 120 1.73 1.17 -14.86
C THR A 120 0.92 1.85 -15.96
N ARG A 121 0.77 3.16 -15.89
CA ARG A 121 0.09 3.95 -16.92
C ARG A 121 0.67 3.74 -18.32
N GLN A 122 2.01 3.67 -18.41
CA GLN A 122 2.69 3.51 -19.70
C GLN A 122 2.69 2.08 -20.22
N ALA A 123 2.78 1.07 -19.36
CA ALA A 123 2.99 -0.32 -19.76
C ALA A 123 1.70 -1.17 -19.74
N CYS A 124 0.82 -0.94 -18.76
CA CYS A 124 -0.38 -1.75 -18.52
C CYS A 124 -1.50 -0.93 -17.85
N PRO A 125 -2.04 0.12 -18.51
CA PRO A 125 -2.99 1.07 -17.89
C PRO A 125 -4.30 0.43 -17.42
N GLU A 126 -4.66 -0.74 -17.94
CA GLU A 126 -5.87 -1.47 -17.55
C GLU A 126 -5.68 -2.31 -16.28
N SER A 127 -4.44 -2.43 -15.80
CA SER A 127 -4.13 -3.23 -14.61
C SER A 127 -4.53 -2.50 -13.33
N PRO A 128 -5.34 -3.11 -12.46
CA PRO A 128 -5.65 -2.54 -11.15
C PRO A 128 -4.39 -2.23 -10.35
N PHE A 129 -4.27 -0.98 -9.92
CA PHE A 129 -3.21 -0.51 -9.03
C PHE A 129 -3.77 -0.35 -7.62
N VAL A 130 -3.37 -1.23 -6.70
CA VAL A 130 -3.80 -1.22 -5.31
C VAL A 130 -2.68 -0.66 -4.44
N HIS A 131 -2.89 0.52 -3.85
CA HIS A 131 -1.94 1.16 -2.94
C HIS A 131 -2.33 0.94 -1.49
N MET A 132 -1.38 0.43 -0.69
CA MET A 132 -1.54 0.33 0.75
C MET A 132 -1.27 1.70 1.39
N SER A 133 -2.34 2.48 1.51
CA SER A 133 -2.34 3.77 2.21
C SER A 133 -2.46 3.57 3.73
N THR A 134 -2.76 4.60 4.47
CA THR A 134 -2.80 4.58 5.94
C THR A 134 -3.85 5.54 6.49
N ASN A 135 -4.33 5.30 7.71
CA ASN A 135 -5.14 6.25 8.46
C ASN A 135 -4.38 7.56 8.78
N LYS A 136 -3.05 7.57 8.69
CA LYS A 136 -2.23 8.77 8.95
C LYS A 136 -2.45 9.91 7.94
N VAL A 137 -3.13 9.61 6.82
CA VAL A 137 -3.59 10.65 5.88
C VAL A 137 -4.59 11.62 6.50
N TYR A 138 -5.27 11.24 7.58
CA TYR A 138 -6.18 12.14 8.31
C TYR A 138 -5.46 13.02 9.34
N GLY A 139 -4.15 12.81 9.56
CA GLY A 139 -3.38 13.53 10.56
C GLY A 139 -3.95 13.36 11.98
N ASP A 140 -3.93 14.45 12.75
CA ASP A 140 -4.43 14.48 14.12
C ASP A 140 -5.95 14.79 14.20
N ALA A 141 -6.60 15.12 13.10
CA ALA A 141 -8.01 15.50 13.11
C ALA A 141 -8.96 14.47 13.75
N PRO A 142 -8.78 13.14 13.60
CA PRO A 142 -9.58 12.16 14.32
C PRO A 142 -9.43 12.24 15.85
N ASN A 143 -8.29 12.71 16.36
CA ASN A 143 -8.02 12.83 17.80
C ASN A 143 -8.76 14.05 18.42
N GLU A 144 -9.32 14.94 17.60
CA GLU A 144 -10.13 16.06 18.05
C GLU A 144 -11.58 15.65 18.38
N ILE A 145 -11.99 14.44 17.95
CA ILE A 145 -13.32 13.89 18.21
C ILE A 145 -13.36 13.35 19.63
N ALA A 146 -14.35 13.78 20.42
CA ALA A 146 -14.48 13.34 21.80
C ALA A 146 -14.67 11.82 21.89
N LEU A 147 -14.01 11.23 22.88
CA LEU A 147 -14.08 9.79 23.17
C LEU A 147 -14.84 9.56 24.48
N GLU A 148 -15.54 8.45 24.57
CA GLU A 148 -16.04 7.86 25.81
C GLU A 148 -15.31 6.55 26.10
N GLU A 149 -15.00 6.32 27.37
CA GLU A 149 -14.32 5.11 27.81
C GLU A 149 -15.34 4.04 28.24
N TRP A 150 -15.23 2.88 27.61
CA TRP A 150 -16.02 1.70 27.92
C TRP A 150 -15.14 0.66 28.64
N ALA A 151 -15.69 -0.36 29.19
CA ALA A 151 -14.96 -1.34 30.01
C ALA A 151 -13.80 -2.04 29.24
N GLN A 152 -13.86 -2.11 27.92
CA GLN A 152 -12.88 -2.84 27.09
C GLN A 152 -12.26 -1.99 25.97
N ARG A 153 -12.77 -0.79 25.72
CA ARG A 153 -12.29 0.08 24.64
C ARG A 153 -12.73 1.53 24.88
N CYS A 154 -12.05 2.45 24.19
CA CYS A 154 -12.58 3.79 23.95
C CYS A 154 -13.34 3.81 22.63
N ASP A 155 -14.42 4.56 22.55
CA ASP A 155 -15.20 4.76 21.34
C ASP A 155 -15.52 6.24 21.16
N TYR A 156 -15.94 6.64 19.96
CA TYR A 156 -16.36 8.01 19.71
C TYR A 156 -17.70 8.28 20.42
N SER A 157 -17.77 9.38 21.19
CA SER A 157 -19.00 9.79 21.88
C SER A 157 -20.05 10.38 20.90
N ASP A 158 -19.61 10.91 19.75
CA ASP A 158 -20.50 11.42 18.71
C ASP A 158 -21.05 10.28 17.84
N PRO A 159 -22.39 10.10 17.81
CA PRO A 159 -23.04 9.07 17.01
C PRO A 159 -22.71 9.13 15.51
N ALA A 160 -22.27 10.28 14.97
CA ALA A 160 -21.87 10.43 13.58
C ALA A 160 -20.63 9.57 13.22
N TYR A 161 -19.85 9.18 14.24
CA TYR A 161 -18.65 8.36 14.10
C TYR A 161 -18.80 6.95 14.66
N ARG A 162 -20.03 6.50 14.94
CA ARG A 162 -20.31 5.15 15.46
C ARG A 162 -19.70 4.05 14.58
N ASP A 163 -19.75 4.23 13.26
CA ASP A 163 -19.21 3.28 12.26
C ASP A 163 -17.76 3.61 11.88
N GLY A 164 -17.08 4.46 12.63
CA GLY A 164 -15.70 4.89 12.41
C GLY A 164 -15.56 6.15 11.53
N ILE A 165 -14.32 6.44 11.17
CA ILE A 165 -13.97 7.60 10.34
C ILE A 165 -14.30 7.30 8.87
N ARG A 166 -15.11 8.14 8.23
CA ARG A 166 -15.48 7.98 6.83
C ARG A 166 -14.31 8.34 5.90
N GLU A 167 -14.29 7.76 4.71
CA GLU A 167 -13.32 8.05 3.66
C GLU A 167 -13.30 9.51 3.22
N THR A 168 -14.42 10.19 3.36
CA THR A 168 -14.61 11.61 3.06
C THR A 168 -14.17 12.53 4.20
N PHE A 169 -13.62 11.98 5.29
CA PHE A 169 -13.11 12.79 6.38
C PHE A 169 -11.97 13.69 5.89
N ARG A 170 -11.85 14.89 6.48
CA ARG A 170 -10.87 15.89 6.06
C ARG A 170 -9.43 15.38 6.18
N ILE A 171 -8.60 15.75 5.21
CA ILE A 171 -7.17 15.47 5.18
C ILE A 171 -6.34 16.77 5.20
N ASP A 172 -6.98 17.91 5.19
CA ASP A 172 -6.40 19.24 5.26
C ASP A 172 -6.65 19.90 6.62
N GLN A 173 -6.02 21.02 6.89
CA GLN A 173 -6.17 21.80 8.12
C GLN A 173 -6.00 20.96 9.41
N THR A 174 -5.06 20.04 9.37
CA THR A 174 -4.71 19.15 10.47
C THR A 174 -3.20 18.96 10.49
N LYS A 175 -2.66 18.63 11.67
CA LYS A 175 -1.22 18.37 11.79
C LYS A 175 -0.93 16.95 11.29
N HIS A 176 -0.09 16.86 10.25
CA HIS A 176 0.53 15.62 9.83
C HIS A 176 1.96 15.56 10.35
N SER A 177 2.50 14.38 10.65
CA SER A 177 3.95 14.19 10.69
C SER A 177 4.53 14.27 9.28
N LEU A 178 5.87 14.36 9.12
CA LEU A 178 6.49 14.26 7.80
C LEU A 178 6.12 12.97 7.09
N PHE A 179 6.10 11.85 7.83
CA PHE A 179 5.57 10.58 7.34
C PHE A 179 4.12 10.69 6.84
N GLY A 180 3.23 11.29 7.63
CA GLY A 180 1.84 11.52 7.22
C GLY A 180 1.74 12.38 5.97
N ALA A 181 2.57 13.40 5.83
CA ALA A 181 2.60 14.28 4.67
C ALA A 181 3.02 13.54 3.39
N SER A 182 4.06 12.70 3.43
CA SER A 182 4.46 11.87 2.28
C SER A 182 3.35 10.89 1.89
N LYS A 183 2.64 10.31 2.87
CA LYS A 183 1.50 9.42 2.63
C LYS A 183 0.28 10.14 2.05
N VAL A 184 -0.03 11.37 2.48
CA VAL A 184 -1.09 12.19 1.87
C VAL A 184 -0.78 12.50 0.42
N ALA A 185 0.47 12.90 0.11
CA ALA A 185 0.88 13.19 -1.25
C ALA A 185 0.61 12.01 -2.20
N VAL A 186 0.95 10.80 -1.76
CA VAL A 186 0.73 9.57 -2.54
C VAL A 186 -0.74 9.19 -2.62
N ASP A 187 -1.47 9.24 -1.52
CA ASP A 187 -2.89 8.89 -1.48
C ASP A 187 -3.69 9.75 -2.48
N VAL A 188 -3.42 11.05 -2.51
CA VAL A 188 -4.02 11.96 -3.49
C VAL A 188 -3.55 11.63 -4.91
N MET A 189 -2.26 11.35 -5.10
CA MET A 189 -1.72 10.99 -6.43
C MET A 189 -2.38 9.74 -7.01
N VAL A 190 -2.56 8.69 -6.20
CA VAL A 190 -3.25 7.46 -6.62
C VAL A 190 -4.68 7.76 -7.08
N GLN A 191 -5.40 8.61 -6.35
CA GLN A 191 -6.75 9.04 -6.73
C GLN A 191 -6.75 9.81 -8.06
N GLU A 192 -5.79 10.74 -8.25
CA GLU A 192 -5.71 11.54 -9.46
C GLU A 192 -5.33 10.71 -10.69
N TYR A 193 -4.47 9.70 -10.57
CA TYR A 193 -4.22 8.77 -11.67
C TYR A 193 -5.49 8.03 -12.09
N GLY A 194 -6.35 7.67 -11.14
CA GLY A 194 -7.67 7.11 -11.44
C GLY A 194 -8.61 8.10 -12.12
N ARG A 195 -8.71 9.34 -11.60
CA ARG A 195 -9.62 10.37 -12.13
C ARG A 195 -9.18 10.91 -13.48
N TYR A 196 -7.88 11.21 -13.60
CA TYR A 196 -7.35 11.95 -14.74
C TYR A 196 -7.02 11.05 -15.93
N PHE A 197 -6.50 9.83 -15.65
CA PHE A 197 -6.09 8.88 -16.70
C PHE A 197 -7.05 7.69 -16.85
N GLY A 198 -8.09 7.60 -16.02
CA GLY A 198 -9.04 6.49 -16.08
C GLY A 198 -8.47 5.15 -15.62
N MET A 199 -7.32 5.13 -14.93
CA MET A 199 -6.72 3.91 -14.43
C MET A 199 -7.55 3.31 -13.29
N PRO A 200 -7.67 1.98 -13.18
CA PRO A 200 -8.34 1.34 -12.05
C PRO A 200 -7.44 1.38 -10.81
N THR A 201 -7.46 2.50 -10.07
CA THR A 201 -6.65 2.72 -8.87
C THR A 201 -7.47 2.59 -7.59
N TYR A 202 -6.84 2.02 -6.54
CA TYR A 202 -7.43 1.82 -5.22
C TYR A 202 -6.45 2.27 -4.15
N ALA A 203 -6.86 3.18 -3.25
CA ALA A 203 -6.10 3.55 -2.06
C ALA A 203 -6.77 2.95 -0.83
N LEU A 204 -6.07 2.03 -0.16
CA LEU A 204 -6.56 1.36 1.04
C LEU A 204 -5.99 2.05 2.28
N ARG A 205 -6.79 2.88 2.94
CA ARG A 205 -6.42 3.58 4.18
C ARG A 205 -6.58 2.65 5.37
N THR A 206 -5.61 1.77 5.58
CA THR A 206 -5.67 0.74 6.61
C THR A 206 -4.93 1.14 7.88
N ASN A 207 -5.36 0.55 9.00
CA ASN A 207 -4.50 0.30 10.15
C ASN A 207 -3.78 -1.03 9.95
N SER A 208 -2.69 -1.27 10.64
CA SER A 208 -1.72 -2.35 10.41
C SER A 208 -2.23 -3.80 10.50
N VAL A 209 -3.52 -4.08 10.64
CA VAL A 209 -4.02 -5.39 11.09
C VAL A 209 -4.83 -6.19 10.06
N ALA A 210 -5.17 -5.66 8.89
CA ALA A 210 -6.25 -6.27 8.10
C ALA A 210 -5.89 -6.77 6.67
N ALA A 211 -4.65 -7.16 6.39
CA ALA A 211 -4.23 -7.55 5.03
C ALA A 211 -5.03 -8.74 4.45
N GLU A 212 -5.37 -9.75 5.24
CA GLU A 212 -6.06 -10.96 4.77
C GLU A 212 -7.53 -10.70 4.40
N VAL A 213 -8.26 -9.99 5.24
CA VAL A 213 -9.68 -9.67 5.03
C VAL A 213 -9.88 -8.84 3.75
N TRP A 214 -8.93 -7.97 3.45
CA TRP A 214 -8.96 -7.05 2.31
C TRP A 214 -8.80 -7.73 0.96
N MET A 215 -7.88 -8.67 0.88
CA MET A 215 -7.63 -9.40 -0.35
C MET A 215 -8.87 -10.18 -0.80
N ARG A 216 -9.63 -10.74 0.13
CA ARG A 216 -10.89 -11.45 -0.16
C ARG A 216 -11.96 -10.51 -0.72
N THR A 217 -12.02 -9.26 -0.25
CA THR A 217 -13.03 -8.28 -0.69
C THR A 217 -12.71 -7.72 -2.07
N LEU A 218 -11.44 -7.40 -2.38
CA LEU A 218 -11.00 -6.93 -3.70
C LEU A 218 -11.26 -7.94 -4.81
N LEU A 219 -11.04 -9.23 -4.54
CA LEU A 219 -11.26 -10.30 -5.52
C LEU A 219 -12.75 -10.52 -5.84
N ARG A 220 -13.66 -10.14 -4.95
CA ARG A 220 -15.13 -10.27 -5.17
C ARG A 220 -15.75 -9.13 -5.95
N SER A 221 -15.12 -7.96 -6.03
CA SER A 221 -15.70 -6.76 -6.67
C SER A 221 -15.42 -6.66 -8.17
N LYS A 222 -15.66 -7.72 -8.95
CA LYS A 222 -15.51 -7.73 -10.42
C LYS A 222 -16.55 -6.89 -11.19
N LYS A 223 -17.29 -5.98 -10.56
CA LYS A 223 -18.29 -5.15 -11.25
C LYS A 223 -18.12 -3.67 -10.94
N SER A 224 -17.87 -2.93 -12.01
CA SER A 224 -17.86 -1.46 -12.15
C SER A 224 -16.46 -0.80 -12.12
N ALA A 225 -15.95 -0.62 -13.34
CA ALA A 225 -14.72 0.11 -13.63
C ALA A 225 -15.02 1.57 -13.97
N SER A 226 -15.42 2.42 -13.02
CA SER A 226 -15.64 3.84 -13.36
C SER A 226 -15.43 4.88 -12.26
N ALA A 227 -14.89 4.51 -11.10
CA ALA A 227 -14.48 5.53 -10.11
C ALA A 227 -13.35 4.99 -9.23
N PRO A 228 -12.35 5.81 -8.87
CA PRO A 228 -11.37 5.45 -7.86
C PRO A 228 -12.13 5.15 -6.56
N ARG A 229 -11.95 3.96 -6.02
CA ARG A 229 -12.59 3.58 -4.76
C ARG A 229 -11.60 3.74 -3.61
N LEU A 230 -11.89 4.69 -2.75
CA LEU A 230 -11.33 4.70 -1.40
C LEU A 230 -12.05 3.62 -0.58
N LEU A 231 -11.29 2.76 0.07
CA LEU A 231 -11.84 1.78 1.00
C LEU A 231 -11.19 2.00 2.37
N LEU A 232 -12.00 2.39 3.34
CA LEU A 232 -11.64 2.32 4.76
C LEU A 232 -11.98 0.93 5.29
N VAL A 233 -11.11 0.37 6.09
CA VAL A 233 -11.42 -0.79 6.91
C VAL A 233 -11.26 -0.44 8.36
N ASN A 234 -12.37 -0.39 8.98
CA ASN A 234 -12.43 -0.47 10.42
C ASN A 234 -12.26 -1.94 10.81
N ALA A 235 -11.19 -2.24 11.53
CA ALA A 235 -11.01 -3.55 12.15
C ALA A 235 -11.96 -3.64 13.38
N HIS A 236 -13.24 -3.97 13.09
CA HIS A 236 -14.21 -4.36 14.09
C HIS A 236 -14.96 -5.58 13.52
N GLU A 237 -14.36 -6.74 13.72
CA GLU A 237 -14.99 -8.04 13.97
C GLU A 237 -13.94 -8.99 14.48
#